data_d1f5552ffc9177b9a60ec6dc1ea5d65b
#
_entry.id   d1f5552ffc9177b9a60ec6dc1ea5d65b
#
_cell.length_a   1.000
_cell.length_b   1.000
_cell.length_c   1.000
_cell.angle_alpha   90.00
_cell.angle_beta   90.00
_cell.angle_gamma   90.00
#
_symmetry.space_group_name_H-M   'P 1'
#
loop_
_entity.id
_entity.type
_entity.pdbx_description
1 polymer ?
#
loop_
_entity_poly.entity_id
_entity_poly.type
_entity_poly.pdbx_seq_one_letter_code
_entity_poly.pdbx_strand_id
1 'polypeptide(L)'
;MMFAQSLSNWLHRRGLHFSWVIVAVTFMTALSSSAALGLPGALLQPLSREFGWDVEQISSALAVRFALFGLMGPFAAILMERFGLRNVVVVALTLVASGMALATQMTQFWHLVLFWGVMLGVGSGLTALVLSAVVSNRWFDSHRGLVVGILTASSATGQLIFLPVGAWLVEHLGWRMAVVPVFVACAVMAVAVFLLMRNRPSDVGLRPYGALPGTEVLAAAPAMKVTLATPFRILAEAARNRVFWVLAGTFFICGLSTNGLIQTHFISLCGDAGLGPVPAASVLAMMGAFDLVGTIASGWLSDRYDNRKLLFIYYGLRGLSLLWLPYSEFTLYGLSVFAMFYGLDWIATVPPTVRLAGATFGKEKAGMVFGWIFAAHQLGAAVAAYGAGRVRTLLLTYNPALFAAGAACLLAAAMIWIIRKPAAASAVPPVQAKAA
;
A
#
# COMPACT_ATOMS: atom_id res chain seq x y z
N MET A 1 23.76 -19.63 0.39
CA MET A 1 23.55 -19.88 1.82
C MET A 1 24.66 -19.34 2.70
N MET A 2 25.92 -19.53 2.34
CA MET A 2 27.09 -19.11 3.15
C MET A 2 27.14 -17.62 3.52
N PHE A 3 26.83 -16.69 2.60
CA PHE A 3 26.97 -15.26 2.85
C PHE A 3 26.09 -14.75 4.01
N ALA A 4 24.79 -15.06 4.01
CA ALA A 4 23.91 -14.62 5.10
C ALA A 4 24.26 -15.25 6.45
N GLN A 5 24.77 -16.51 6.46
CA GLN A 5 25.24 -17.15 7.67
C GLN A 5 26.51 -16.48 8.20
N SER A 6 27.47 -16.18 7.33
CA SER A 6 28.70 -15.46 7.72
C SER A 6 28.39 -14.05 8.25
N LEU A 7 27.46 -13.34 7.60
CA LEU A 7 27.00 -12.01 8.04
C LEU A 7 26.26 -12.11 9.39
N SER A 8 25.40 -13.12 9.59
CA SER A 8 24.70 -13.36 10.86
C SER A 8 25.69 -13.59 11.99
N ASN A 9 26.70 -14.43 11.79
CA ASN A 9 27.74 -14.71 12.78
C ASN A 9 28.57 -13.47 13.12
N TRP A 10 28.92 -12.66 12.10
CA TRP A 10 29.66 -11.41 12.29
C TRP A 10 28.85 -10.36 13.08
N LEU A 11 27.55 -10.20 12.77
CA LEU A 11 26.65 -9.31 13.51
C LEU A 11 26.47 -9.77 14.95
N HIS A 12 26.28 -11.06 15.17
CA HIS A 12 26.13 -11.64 16.51
C HIS A 12 27.33 -11.31 17.41
N ARG A 13 28.56 -11.37 16.88
CA ARG A 13 29.79 -10.97 17.60
C ARG A 13 29.80 -9.49 17.98
N ARG A 14 28.98 -8.64 17.33
CA ARG A 14 28.82 -7.21 17.62
C ARG A 14 27.56 -6.88 18.43
N GLY A 15 26.86 -7.87 18.91
CA GLY A 15 25.62 -7.68 19.69
C GLY A 15 24.41 -7.27 18.83
N LEU A 16 24.51 -7.37 17.50
CA LEU A 16 23.43 -7.02 16.57
C LEU A 16 22.70 -8.28 16.11
N HIS A 17 21.38 -8.24 16.14
CA HIS A 17 20.55 -9.36 15.70
C HIS A 17 20.22 -9.28 14.20
N PHE A 18 20.36 -10.38 13.48
CA PHE A 18 20.16 -10.45 12.03
C PHE A 18 18.75 -10.05 11.58
N SER A 19 17.74 -10.12 12.45
CA SER A 19 16.38 -9.64 12.14
C SER A 19 16.33 -8.19 11.66
N TRP A 20 17.24 -7.33 12.13
CA TRP A 20 17.30 -5.94 11.69
C TRP A 20 17.82 -5.80 10.26
N VAL A 21 18.66 -6.72 9.79
CA VAL A 21 19.05 -6.80 8.37
C VAL A 21 17.84 -7.14 7.51
N ILE A 22 17.02 -8.10 7.98
CA ILE A 22 15.77 -8.45 7.28
C ILE A 22 14.82 -7.25 7.21
N VAL A 23 14.70 -6.47 8.30
CA VAL A 23 13.91 -5.22 8.29
C VAL A 23 14.46 -4.23 7.28
N ALA A 24 15.79 -3.98 7.27
CA ALA A 24 16.40 -3.05 6.33
C ALA A 24 16.19 -3.48 4.87
N VAL A 25 16.39 -4.76 4.55
CA VAL A 25 16.16 -5.31 3.21
C VAL A 25 14.68 -5.20 2.81
N THR A 26 13.78 -5.48 3.73
CA THR A 26 12.33 -5.37 3.50
C THR A 26 11.90 -3.91 3.31
N PHE A 27 12.45 -3.00 4.10
CA PHE A 27 12.21 -1.55 3.97
C PHE A 27 12.63 -1.05 2.58
N MET A 28 13.85 -1.37 2.15
CA MET A 28 14.35 -0.98 0.83
C MET A 28 13.56 -1.64 -0.32
N THR A 29 13.10 -2.89 -0.13
CA THR A 29 12.19 -3.58 -1.07
C THR A 29 10.89 -2.81 -1.24
N ALA A 30 10.22 -2.47 -0.13
CA ALA A 30 8.95 -1.76 -0.15
C ALA A 30 9.10 -0.33 -0.70
N LEU A 31 10.20 0.36 -0.36
CA LEU A 31 10.54 1.68 -0.88
C LEU A 31 10.70 1.65 -2.41
N SER A 32 11.48 0.69 -2.94
CA SER A 32 11.69 0.53 -4.39
C SER A 32 10.40 0.17 -5.14
N SER A 33 9.57 -0.72 -4.57
CA SER A 33 8.27 -1.09 -5.14
C SER A 33 7.28 0.08 -5.14
N SER A 34 7.30 0.94 -4.10
CA SER A 34 6.45 2.14 -4.02
C SER A 34 6.82 3.18 -5.07
N ALA A 35 8.10 3.31 -5.43
CA ALA A 35 8.54 4.15 -6.53
C ALA A 35 7.90 3.71 -7.86
N ALA A 36 7.87 2.40 -8.13
CA ALA A 36 7.23 1.85 -9.32
C ALA A 36 5.70 2.09 -9.36
N LEU A 37 5.06 2.19 -8.21
CA LEU A 37 3.62 2.48 -8.11
C LEU A 37 3.30 3.97 -8.31
N GLY A 38 4.16 4.88 -7.85
CA GLY A 38 3.92 6.33 -7.91
C GLY A 38 4.26 6.96 -9.26
N LEU A 39 5.38 6.55 -9.86
CA LEU A 39 5.93 7.16 -11.08
C LEU A 39 4.95 7.24 -12.27
N PRO A 40 4.10 6.23 -12.57
CA PRO A 40 3.19 6.29 -13.72
C PRO A 40 2.27 7.50 -13.77
N GLY A 41 1.88 8.09 -12.63
CA GLY A 41 1.10 9.33 -12.59
C GLY A 41 1.81 10.53 -13.24
N ALA A 42 3.14 10.60 -13.14
CA ALA A 42 3.94 11.63 -13.79
C ALA A 42 4.16 11.37 -15.30
N LEU A 43 3.87 10.16 -15.77
CA LEU A 43 4.16 9.72 -17.14
C LEU A 43 2.95 9.79 -18.08
N LEU A 44 1.73 10.11 -17.60
CA LEU A 44 0.51 10.17 -18.41
C LEU A 44 0.67 11.12 -19.61
N GLN A 45 1.08 12.35 -19.36
CA GLN A 45 1.23 13.35 -20.44
C GLN A 45 2.41 13.05 -21.38
N PRO A 46 3.61 12.69 -20.90
CA PRO A 46 4.72 12.28 -21.77
C PRO A 46 4.37 11.12 -22.71
N LEU A 47 3.69 10.09 -22.21
CA LEU A 47 3.25 8.96 -23.03
C LEU A 47 2.19 9.34 -24.04
N SER A 48 1.22 10.17 -23.64
CA SER A 48 0.19 10.69 -24.55
C SER A 48 0.81 11.47 -25.70
N ARG A 49 1.80 12.32 -25.43
CA ARG A 49 2.50 13.12 -26.45
C ARG A 49 3.33 12.27 -27.41
N GLU A 50 4.00 11.24 -26.93
CA GLU A 50 4.90 10.42 -27.74
C GLU A 50 4.15 9.40 -28.59
N PHE A 51 3.16 8.71 -28.03
CA PHE A 51 2.46 7.60 -28.69
C PHE A 51 1.10 7.99 -29.29
N GLY A 52 0.63 9.19 -29.01
CA GLY A 52 -0.73 9.63 -29.42
C GLY A 52 -1.84 8.91 -28.66
N TRP A 53 -1.53 8.19 -27.57
CA TRP A 53 -2.54 7.55 -26.74
C TRP A 53 -3.25 8.58 -25.88
N ASP A 54 -4.58 8.47 -25.79
CA ASP A 54 -5.33 9.32 -24.91
C ASP A 54 -5.19 8.90 -23.42
N VAL A 55 -5.61 9.80 -22.52
CA VAL A 55 -5.50 9.57 -21.07
C VAL A 55 -6.34 8.37 -20.65
N GLU A 56 -7.48 8.10 -21.29
CA GLU A 56 -8.32 6.93 -21.02
C GLU A 56 -7.55 5.63 -21.30
N GLN A 57 -6.89 5.54 -22.47
CA GLN A 57 -6.10 4.36 -22.83
C GLN A 57 -4.99 4.09 -21.82
N ILE A 58 -4.16 5.08 -21.52
CA ILE A 58 -3.05 4.91 -20.57
C ILE A 58 -3.59 4.52 -19.19
N SER A 59 -4.65 5.15 -18.73
CA SER A 59 -5.28 4.89 -17.44
C SER A 59 -5.92 3.50 -17.35
N SER A 60 -6.34 2.91 -18.49
CA SER A 60 -6.84 1.54 -18.51
C SER A 60 -5.75 0.51 -18.14
N ALA A 61 -4.51 0.71 -18.58
CA ALA A 61 -3.38 -0.11 -18.16
C ALA A 61 -3.08 0.04 -16.65
N LEU A 62 -3.20 1.26 -16.12
CA LEU A 62 -3.07 1.50 -14.67
C LEU A 62 -4.21 0.88 -13.87
N ALA A 63 -5.43 0.84 -14.43
CA ALA A 63 -6.57 0.14 -13.82
C ALA A 63 -6.30 -1.37 -13.71
N VAL A 64 -5.77 -2.02 -14.75
CA VAL A 64 -5.35 -3.42 -14.71
C VAL A 64 -4.29 -3.64 -13.61
N ARG A 65 -3.32 -2.72 -13.50
CA ARG A 65 -2.30 -2.77 -12.45
C ARG A 65 -2.92 -2.75 -11.05
N PHE A 66 -3.82 -1.81 -10.77
CA PHE A 66 -4.45 -1.72 -9.46
C PHE A 66 -5.30 -2.96 -9.15
N ALA A 67 -6.07 -3.45 -10.10
CA ALA A 67 -6.88 -4.66 -9.92
C ALA A 67 -6.00 -5.87 -9.55
N LEU A 68 -4.92 -6.11 -10.29
CA LEU A 68 -3.99 -7.22 -10.01
C LEU A 68 -3.21 -7.00 -8.71
N PHE A 69 -2.77 -5.77 -8.42
CA PHE A 69 -2.15 -5.42 -7.15
C PHE A 69 -3.03 -5.79 -5.94
N GLY A 70 -4.32 -5.42 -5.99
CA GLY A 70 -5.26 -5.76 -4.94
C GLY A 70 -5.55 -7.24 -4.82
N LEU A 71 -5.81 -7.90 -5.94
CA LEU A 71 -6.14 -9.33 -5.98
C LEU A 71 -4.99 -10.22 -5.51
N MET A 72 -3.73 -9.79 -5.65
CA MET A 72 -2.58 -10.55 -5.12
C MET A 72 -2.49 -10.51 -3.59
N GLY A 73 -3.02 -9.48 -2.93
CA GLY A 73 -2.93 -9.30 -1.49
C GLY A 73 -3.36 -10.52 -0.65
N PRO A 74 -4.57 -11.06 -0.83
CA PRO A 74 -5.04 -12.23 -0.08
C PRO A 74 -4.20 -13.51 -0.31
N PHE A 75 -3.50 -13.60 -1.45
CA PHE A 75 -2.71 -14.77 -1.83
C PHE A 75 -1.22 -14.64 -1.47
N ALA A 76 -0.71 -13.43 -1.30
CA ALA A 76 0.72 -13.18 -1.09
C ALA A 76 1.28 -13.95 0.12
N ALA A 77 0.57 -13.96 1.26
CA ALA A 77 1.00 -14.69 2.45
C ALA A 77 1.09 -16.20 2.19
N ILE A 78 0.14 -16.75 1.45
CA ILE A 78 0.08 -18.18 1.11
C ILE A 78 1.24 -18.56 0.18
N LEU A 79 1.50 -17.72 -0.82
CA LEU A 79 2.62 -17.92 -1.74
C LEU A 79 3.96 -17.86 -0.99
N MET A 80 4.11 -16.91 -0.05
CA MET A 80 5.31 -16.81 0.80
C MET A 80 5.46 -18.00 1.75
N GLU A 81 4.35 -18.60 2.21
CA GLU A 81 4.42 -19.82 3.03
C GLU A 81 4.79 -21.04 2.18
N ARG A 82 4.21 -21.18 0.99
CA ARG A 82 4.39 -22.35 0.12
C ARG A 82 5.74 -22.35 -0.62
N PHE A 83 6.14 -21.23 -1.17
CA PHE A 83 7.34 -21.09 -2.01
C PHE A 83 8.52 -20.43 -1.28
N GLY A 84 8.31 -20.00 -0.04
CA GLY A 84 9.27 -19.27 0.76
C GLY A 84 9.27 -17.77 0.52
N LEU A 85 9.43 -17.02 1.62
CA LEU A 85 9.45 -15.56 1.63
C LEU A 85 10.45 -14.98 0.61
N ARG A 86 11.71 -15.46 0.66
CA ARG A 86 12.79 -15.01 -0.20
C ARG A 86 12.46 -15.16 -1.69
N ASN A 87 12.00 -16.32 -2.11
CA ASN A 87 11.78 -16.62 -3.52
C ASN A 87 10.61 -15.78 -4.08
N VAL A 88 9.54 -15.63 -3.31
CA VAL A 88 8.38 -14.80 -3.72
C VAL A 88 8.78 -13.34 -3.87
N VAL A 89 9.57 -12.78 -2.93
CA VAL A 89 10.02 -11.39 -3.02
C VAL A 89 11.01 -11.18 -4.17
N VAL A 90 11.90 -12.14 -4.43
CA VAL A 90 12.82 -12.08 -5.61
C VAL A 90 12.00 -12.06 -6.90
N VAL A 91 11.05 -12.99 -7.07
CA VAL A 91 10.18 -13.03 -8.25
C VAL A 91 9.40 -11.72 -8.41
N ALA A 92 8.83 -11.21 -7.32
CA ALA A 92 8.09 -9.96 -7.30
C ALA A 92 8.94 -8.77 -7.79
N LEU A 93 10.13 -8.59 -7.22
CA LEU A 93 11.06 -7.53 -7.62
C LEU A 93 11.56 -7.69 -9.04
N THR A 94 11.81 -8.93 -9.49
CA THR A 94 12.20 -9.22 -10.87
C THR A 94 11.09 -8.86 -11.85
N LEU A 95 9.82 -9.17 -11.52
CA LEU A 95 8.66 -8.76 -12.32
C LEU A 95 8.56 -7.23 -12.42
N VAL A 96 8.71 -6.51 -11.31
CA VAL A 96 8.67 -5.04 -11.31
C VAL A 96 9.84 -4.47 -12.10
N ALA A 97 11.07 -4.93 -11.86
CA ALA A 97 12.27 -4.45 -12.55
C ALA A 97 12.20 -4.70 -14.06
N SER A 98 11.86 -5.93 -14.47
CA SER A 98 11.73 -6.27 -15.89
C SER A 98 10.57 -5.55 -16.57
N GLY A 99 9.42 -5.41 -15.91
CA GLY A 99 8.28 -4.65 -16.43
C GLY A 99 8.64 -3.18 -16.68
N MET A 100 9.35 -2.55 -15.74
CA MET A 100 9.84 -1.18 -15.90
C MET A 100 10.92 -1.06 -16.99
N ALA A 101 11.87 -1.99 -17.03
CA ALA A 101 12.93 -1.99 -18.05
C ALA A 101 12.36 -2.20 -19.45
N LEU A 102 11.47 -3.18 -19.66
CA LEU A 102 10.84 -3.46 -20.93
C LEU A 102 9.94 -2.31 -21.41
N ALA A 103 9.32 -1.58 -20.47
CA ALA A 103 8.52 -0.40 -20.82
C ALA A 103 9.32 0.68 -21.54
N THR A 104 10.64 0.79 -21.33
CA THR A 104 11.48 1.75 -22.06
C THR A 104 11.54 1.48 -23.58
N GLN A 105 11.22 0.26 -24.00
CA GLN A 105 11.22 -0.17 -25.40
C GLN A 105 9.81 -0.39 -25.98
N MET A 106 8.77 0.01 -25.23
CA MET A 106 7.40 -0.15 -25.70
C MET A 106 7.12 0.73 -26.92
N THR A 107 6.34 0.18 -27.84
CA THR A 107 5.90 0.87 -29.07
C THR A 107 4.39 0.74 -29.31
N GLN A 108 3.74 -0.20 -28.63
CA GLN A 108 2.34 -0.50 -28.80
C GLN A 108 1.62 -0.50 -27.44
N PHE A 109 0.33 -0.20 -27.47
CA PHE A 109 -0.49 -0.09 -26.26
C PHE A 109 -0.51 -1.37 -25.42
N TRP A 110 -0.58 -2.56 -26.04
CA TRP A 110 -0.58 -3.83 -25.30
C TRP A 110 0.72 -4.07 -24.51
N HIS A 111 1.88 -3.48 -24.97
CA HIS A 111 3.11 -3.50 -24.18
C HIS A 111 2.91 -2.79 -22.84
N LEU A 112 2.24 -1.63 -22.84
CA LEU A 112 1.92 -0.90 -21.62
C LEU A 112 1.05 -1.72 -20.67
N VAL A 113 0.00 -2.36 -21.20
CA VAL A 113 -0.88 -3.24 -20.41
C VAL A 113 -0.11 -4.42 -19.81
N LEU A 114 0.76 -5.06 -20.60
CA LEU A 114 1.55 -6.18 -20.11
C LEU A 114 2.59 -5.74 -19.05
N PHE A 115 3.38 -4.72 -19.38
CA PHE A 115 4.51 -4.33 -18.54
C PHE A 115 4.04 -3.60 -17.28
N TRP A 116 3.17 -2.59 -17.42
CA TRP A 116 2.70 -1.83 -16.27
C TRP A 116 1.43 -2.42 -15.65
N GLY A 117 0.51 -2.91 -16.47
CA GLY A 117 -0.70 -3.52 -15.94
C GLY A 117 -0.41 -4.83 -15.21
N VAL A 118 0.13 -5.82 -15.93
CA VAL A 118 0.26 -7.18 -15.41
C VAL A 118 1.51 -7.35 -14.55
N MET A 119 2.70 -7.05 -15.10
CA MET A 119 3.96 -7.35 -14.40
C MET A 119 4.11 -6.51 -13.13
N LEU A 120 3.87 -5.18 -13.20
CA LEU A 120 3.92 -4.32 -12.02
C LEU A 120 2.79 -4.64 -11.05
N GLY A 121 1.57 -4.89 -11.54
CA GLY A 121 0.43 -5.19 -10.70
C GLY A 121 0.65 -6.43 -9.84
N VAL A 122 1.06 -7.53 -10.47
CA VAL A 122 1.37 -8.80 -9.77
C VAL A 122 2.59 -8.64 -8.85
N GLY A 123 3.70 -8.09 -9.37
CA GLY A 123 4.93 -7.94 -8.60
C GLY A 123 4.74 -7.06 -7.36
N SER A 124 4.13 -5.89 -7.50
CA SER A 124 3.88 -4.99 -6.38
C SER A 124 2.88 -5.58 -5.38
N GLY A 125 1.86 -6.31 -5.86
CA GLY A 125 0.88 -6.97 -4.99
C GLY A 125 1.49 -8.02 -4.07
N LEU A 126 2.53 -8.70 -4.51
CA LEU A 126 3.28 -9.66 -3.69
C LEU A 126 4.18 -9.00 -2.64
N THR A 127 4.57 -7.74 -2.82
CA THR A 127 5.45 -6.99 -1.88
C THR A 127 4.72 -5.93 -1.06
N ALA A 128 3.38 -5.87 -1.13
CA ALA A 128 2.54 -4.92 -0.41
C ALA A 128 2.56 -5.13 1.12
N LEU A 129 1.58 -4.58 1.81
CA LEU A 129 1.44 -4.61 3.28
C LEU A 129 1.62 -6.02 3.91
N VAL A 130 1.30 -7.08 3.15
CA VAL A 130 1.44 -8.47 3.60
C VAL A 130 2.89 -8.83 3.89
N LEU A 131 3.85 -8.34 3.10
CA LEU A 131 5.28 -8.59 3.33
C LEU A 131 5.73 -8.08 4.70
N SER A 132 5.33 -6.87 5.06
CA SER A 132 5.64 -6.24 6.36
C SER A 132 5.09 -7.07 7.52
N ALA A 133 3.86 -7.55 7.41
CA ALA A 133 3.23 -8.39 8.43
C ALA A 133 3.92 -9.76 8.55
N VAL A 134 4.27 -10.40 7.44
CA VAL A 134 4.96 -11.70 7.43
C VAL A 134 6.35 -11.60 8.05
N VAL A 135 7.12 -10.57 7.70
CA VAL A 135 8.46 -10.35 8.27
C VAL A 135 8.37 -10.07 9.77
N SER A 136 7.50 -9.15 10.19
CA SER A 136 7.31 -8.82 11.60
C SER A 136 6.93 -10.06 12.43
N ASN A 137 5.97 -10.85 11.95
CA ASN A 137 5.49 -12.02 12.69
C ASN A 137 6.50 -13.17 12.76
N ARG A 138 7.35 -13.35 11.73
CA ARG A 138 8.32 -14.46 11.70
C ARG A 138 9.64 -14.14 12.42
N TRP A 139 10.07 -12.87 12.37
CA TRP A 139 11.40 -12.47 12.80
C TRP A 139 11.44 -11.80 14.19
N PHE A 140 10.27 -11.41 14.74
CA PHE A 140 10.17 -10.64 15.97
C PHE A 140 9.11 -11.22 16.91
N ASP A 141 9.49 -11.45 18.18
CA ASP A 141 8.56 -11.71 19.27
C ASP A 141 8.29 -10.43 20.08
N SER A 142 9.29 -9.57 20.20
CA SER A 142 9.16 -8.21 20.75
C SER A 142 9.23 -7.17 19.64
N HIS A 143 8.74 -5.95 19.89
CA HIS A 143 8.81 -4.77 18.98
C HIS A 143 8.08 -4.93 17.63
N ARG A 144 7.14 -5.88 17.50
CA ARG A 144 6.39 -6.12 16.24
C ARG A 144 5.72 -4.86 15.71
N GLY A 145 5.08 -4.07 16.58
CA GLY A 145 4.42 -2.81 16.20
C GLY A 145 5.40 -1.79 15.62
N LEU A 146 6.58 -1.64 16.23
CA LEU A 146 7.64 -0.76 15.73
C LEU A 146 8.10 -1.20 14.33
N VAL A 147 8.34 -2.49 14.15
CA VAL A 147 8.78 -3.05 12.85
C VAL A 147 7.74 -2.83 11.77
N VAL A 148 6.46 -3.11 12.06
CA VAL A 148 5.37 -2.83 11.11
C VAL A 148 5.31 -1.34 10.77
N GLY A 149 5.44 -0.46 11.77
CA GLY A 149 5.46 0.99 11.58
C GLY A 149 6.60 1.45 10.66
N ILE A 150 7.83 0.97 10.91
CA ILE A 150 9.00 1.26 10.06
C ILE A 150 8.76 0.79 8.62
N LEU A 151 8.27 -0.44 8.45
CA LEU A 151 8.05 -1.02 7.13
C LEU A 151 6.88 -0.36 6.38
N THR A 152 5.87 0.13 7.08
CA THR A 152 4.77 0.89 6.46
C THR A 152 5.24 2.27 6.01
N ALA A 153 6.12 2.92 6.81
CA ALA A 153 6.70 4.21 6.47
C ALA A 153 7.50 4.20 5.15
N SER A 154 8.04 3.03 4.74
CA SER A 154 8.80 2.90 3.49
C SER A 154 8.01 3.29 2.25
N SER A 155 6.70 3.08 2.23
CA SER A 155 5.84 3.43 1.10
C SER A 155 5.69 4.95 0.94
N ALA A 156 5.48 5.67 2.04
CA ALA A 156 5.42 7.14 2.04
C ALA A 156 6.79 7.73 1.68
N THR A 157 7.88 7.19 2.24
CA THR A 157 9.26 7.61 1.94
C THR A 157 9.58 7.42 0.45
N GLY A 158 9.13 6.32 -0.15
CA GLY A 158 9.31 6.06 -1.59
C GLY A 158 8.64 7.13 -2.44
N GLN A 159 7.43 7.54 -2.13
CA GLN A 159 6.73 8.61 -2.85
C GLN A 159 7.42 9.97 -2.68
N LEU A 160 7.85 10.30 -1.46
CA LEU A 160 8.57 11.55 -1.16
C LEU A 160 9.82 11.74 -2.02
N ILE A 161 10.59 10.67 -2.20
CA ILE A 161 11.88 10.74 -2.89
C ILE A 161 11.71 10.60 -4.40
N PHE A 162 11.00 9.56 -4.85
CA PHE A 162 11.00 9.17 -6.27
C PHE A 162 10.05 10.01 -7.14
N LEU A 163 8.97 10.59 -6.59
CA LEU A 163 8.04 11.38 -7.40
C LEU A 163 8.65 12.70 -7.89
N PRO A 164 9.21 13.57 -7.05
CA PRO A 164 9.84 14.80 -7.52
C PRO A 164 11.05 14.54 -8.41
N VAL A 165 11.90 13.56 -8.04
CA VAL A 165 13.05 13.16 -8.86
C VAL A 165 12.61 12.59 -10.20
N GLY A 166 11.58 11.74 -10.22
CA GLY A 166 11.01 11.19 -11.44
C GLY A 166 10.42 12.28 -12.34
N ALA A 167 9.67 13.23 -11.79
CA ALA A 167 9.12 14.36 -12.54
C ALA A 167 10.23 15.25 -13.13
N TRP A 168 11.28 15.52 -12.37
CA TRP A 168 12.45 16.26 -12.84
C TRP A 168 13.16 15.53 -13.99
N LEU A 169 13.37 14.22 -13.86
CA LEU A 169 13.97 13.40 -14.92
C LEU A 169 13.10 13.38 -16.18
N VAL A 170 11.77 13.29 -16.03
CA VAL A 170 10.83 13.39 -17.16
C VAL A 170 11.00 14.71 -17.91
N GLU A 171 11.10 15.82 -17.19
CA GLU A 171 11.18 17.16 -17.77
C GLU A 171 12.49 17.41 -18.51
N HIS A 172 13.63 16.93 -17.96
CA HIS A 172 14.97 17.25 -18.47
C HIS A 172 15.57 16.16 -19.38
N LEU A 173 15.28 14.87 -19.12
CA LEU A 173 15.91 13.73 -19.79
C LEU A 173 14.90 12.80 -20.48
N GLY A 174 13.60 13.12 -20.36
CA GLY A 174 12.52 12.31 -20.91
C GLY A 174 12.09 11.14 -20.02
N TRP A 175 10.91 10.62 -20.30
CA TRP A 175 10.26 9.64 -19.44
C TRP A 175 11.01 8.29 -19.35
N ARG A 176 11.73 7.88 -20.42
CA ARG A 176 12.53 6.64 -20.39
C ARG A 176 13.61 6.70 -19.33
N MET A 177 14.28 7.85 -19.19
CA MET A 177 15.30 8.05 -18.17
C MET A 177 14.73 8.13 -16.76
N ALA A 178 13.49 8.61 -16.61
CA ALA A 178 12.80 8.62 -15.32
C ALA A 178 12.49 7.22 -14.77
N VAL A 179 12.33 6.23 -15.64
CA VAL A 179 12.08 4.83 -15.27
C VAL A 179 13.35 4.11 -14.80
N VAL A 180 14.54 4.54 -15.28
CA VAL A 180 15.82 3.87 -15.01
C VAL A 180 16.14 3.71 -13.52
N PRO A 181 16.07 4.76 -12.66
CA PRO A 181 16.39 4.61 -11.24
C PRO A 181 15.49 3.58 -10.55
N VAL A 182 14.22 3.49 -10.96
CA VAL A 182 13.24 2.59 -10.35
C VAL A 182 13.54 1.13 -10.68
N PHE A 183 13.75 0.80 -11.95
CA PHE A 183 14.06 -0.59 -12.30
C PHE A 183 15.43 -1.02 -11.78
N VAL A 184 16.44 -0.13 -11.78
CA VAL A 184 17.75 -0.40 -11.19
C VAL A 184 17.63 -0.68 -9.70
N ALA A 185 16.90 0.16 -8.96
CA ALA A 185 16.64 -0.06 -7.53
C ALA A 185 15.97 -1.41 -7.28
N CYS A 186 14.92 -1.76 -8.05
CA CYS A 186 14.24 -3.05 -7.92
C CYS A 186 15.17 -4.24 -8.30
N ALA A 187 15.99 -4.12 -9.33
CA ALA A 187 16.94 -5.16 -9.73
C ALA A 187 18.03 -5.37 -8.67
N VAL A 188 18.63 -4.28 -8.16
CA VAL A 188 19.60 -4.34 -7.06
C VAL A 188 18.97 -4.97 -5.82
N MET A 189 17.73 -4.58 -5.49
CA MET A 189 17.03 -5.16 -4.34
C MET A 189 16.67 -6.63 -4.58
N ALA A 190 16.36 -7.07 -5.80
CA ALA A 190 16.16 -8.50 -6.09
C ALA A 190 17.41 -9.32 -5.76
N VAL A 191 18.60 -8.81 -6.15
CA VAL A 191 19.89 -9.44 -5.81
C VAL A 191 20.14 -9.39 -4.29
N ALA A 192 19.91 -8.25 -3.64
CA ALA A 192 20.09 -8.11 -2.19
C ALA A 192 19.17 -9.06 -1.41
N VAL A 193 17.90 -9.17 -1.81
CA VAL A 193 16.95 -10.13 -1.24
C VAL A 193 17.41 -11.55 -1.44
N PHE A 194 17.87 -11.92 -2.63
CA PHE A 194 18.38 -13.26 -2.91
C PHE A 194 19.58 -13.63 -2.03
N LEU A 195 20.48 -12.69 -1.77
CA LEU A 195 21.67 -12.90 -0.97
C LEU A 195 21.40 -12.87 0.55
N LEU A 196 20.60 -11.93 1.01
CA LEU A 196 20.45 -11.60 2.44
C LEU A 196 19.16 -12.16 3.06
N MET A 197 18.03 -12.13 2.35
CA MET A 197 16.76 -12.54 2.93
C MET A 197 16.71 -14.04 3.18
N ARG A 198 16.12 -14.44 4.32
CA ARG A 198 15.86 -15.82 4.72
C ARG A 198 14.40 -15.98 5.09
N ASN A 199 13.91 -17.20 4.99
CA ASN A 199 12.49 -17.47 5.22
C ASN A 199 12.13 -17.39 6.71
N ARG A 200 13.03 -17.86 7.57
CA ARG A 200 12.84 -17.94 9.03
C ARG A 200 14.18 -17.68 9.76
N PRO A 201 14.13 -17.24 11.04
CA PRO A 201 15.34 -17.07 11.84
C PRO A 201 16.16 -18.36 11.97
N SER A 202 15.49 -19.53 12.03
CA SER A 202 16.14 -20.85 12.10
C SER A 202 17.05 -21.14 10.91
N ASP A 203 16.81 -20.53 9.74
CA ASP A 203 17.66 -20.71 8.53
C ASP A 203 19.08 -20.15 8.73
N VAL A 204 19.29 -19.31 9.73
CA VAL A 204 20.59 -18.75 10.14
C VAL A 204 20.94 -19.09 11.59
N GLY A 205 20.30 -20.13 12.16
CA GLY A 205 20.59 -20.62 13.51
C GLY A 205 20.16 -19.67 14.63
N LEU A 206 19.23 -18.75 14.35
CA LEU A 206 18.73 -17.76 15.32
C LEU A 206 17.29 -18.05 15.74
N ARG A 207 16.90 -17.48 16.90
CA ARG A 207 15.51 -17.34 17.33
C ARG A 207 14.94 -16.01 16.84
N PRO A 208 13.60 -15.81 16.87
CA PRO A 208 13.03 -14.48 16.68
C PRO A 208 13.61 -13.47 17.68
N TYR A 209 13.73 -12.22 17.27
CA TYR A 209 14.24 -11.14 18.12
C TYR A 209 13.31 -10.94 19.33
N GLY A 210 13.87 -11.00 20.54
CA GLY A 210 13.14 -10.86 21.80
C GLY A 210 12.46 -12.13 22.30
N ALA A 211 12.75 -13.31 21.72
CA ALA A 211 12.29 -14.60 22.23
C ALA A 211 12.96 -14.92 23.57
N LEU A 212 12.18 -15.39 24.56
CA LEU A 212 12.67 -15.74 25.90
C LEU A 212 13.64 -16.93 25.82
N PRO A 213 14.74 -16.91 26.63
CA PRO A 213 15.61 -18.07 26.78
C PRO A 213 14.80 -19.25 27.33
N GLY A 214 14.89 -20.42 26.69
CA GLY A 214 14.21 -21.65 27.18
C GLY A 214 12.86 -21.93 26.50
N THR A 215 12.25 -21.01 25.77
CA THR A 215 11.20 -21.39 24.84
C THR A 215 11.85 -22.28 23.79
N GLU A 216 11.53 -23.58 23.82
CA GLU A 216 11.82 -24.44 22.66
C GLU A 216 11.41 -23.67 21.43
N VAL A 217 12.23 -23.76 20.36
CA VAL A 217 11.77 -23.36 19.02
C VAL A 217 10.56 -24.23 18.78
N LEU A 218 9.39 -23.76 19.26
CA LEU A 218 8.13 -24.43 19.03
C LEU A 218 8.10 -24.64 17.53
N ALA A 219 8.31 -25.89 17.15
CA ALA A 219 8.06 -26.34 15.78
C ALA A 219 6.74 -25.68 15.42
N ALA A 220 6.80 -24.73 14.49
CA ALA A 220 5.74 -23.78 14.23
C ALA A 220 4.40 -24.46 14.46
N ALA A 221 3.55 -23.91 15.35
CA ALA A 221 2.25 -24.47 15.65
C ALA A 221 1.67 -24.93 14.32
N PRO A 222 1.13 -26.16 14.19
CA PRO A 222 0.86 -26.76 12.89
C PRO A 222 0.12 -25.73 12.05
N ALA A 223 0.84 -25.15 11.07
CA ALA A 223 0.31 -24.09 10.25
C ALA A 223 -1.00 -24.62 9.72
N MET A 224 -2.10 -23.96 10.02
CA MET A 224 -3.40 -24.29 9.46
C MET A 224 -3.13 -24.65 8.00
N LYS A 225 -3.46 -25.87 7.54
CA LYS A 225 -3.15 -26.30 6.17
C LYS A 225 -3.74 -25.30 5.19
N VAL A 226 -2.96 -24.25 4.92
CA VAL A 226 -3.39 -23.11 4.12
C VAL A 226 -3.28 -23.53 2.67
N THR A 227 -4.41 -23.70 2.02
CA THR A 227 -4.51 -24.02 0.60
C THR A 227 -4.83 -22.75 -0.19
N LEU A 228 -4.60 -22.76 -1.50
CA LEU A 228 -5.00 -21.65 -2.38
C LEU A 228 -6.52 -21.37 -2.36
N ALA A 229 -7.33 -22.31 -1.89
CA ALA A 229 -8.76 -22.11 -1.66
C ALA A 229 -9.09 -21.38 -0.33
N THR A 230 -8.15 -21.32 0.61
CA THR A 230 -8.39 -20.72 1.94
C THR A 230 -8.85 -19.26 1.86
N PRO A 231 -8.28 -18.36 1.03
CA PRO A 231 -8.76 -16.99 0.90
C PRO A 231 -10.21 -16.92 0.45
N PHE A 232 -10.60 -17.74 -0.51
CA PHE A 232 -11.99 -17.77 -1.02
C PHE A 232 -12.97 -18.27 0.03
N ARG A 233 -12.58 -19.26 0.83
CA ARG A 233 -13.42 -19.76 1.94
C ARG A 233 -13.63 -18.66 2.99
N ILE A 234 -12.57 -17.92 3.34
CA ILE A 234 -12.66 -16.80 4.29
C ILE A 234 -13.48 -15.65 3.70
N LEU A 235 -13.34 -15.36 2.40
CA LEU A 235 -14.18 -14.38 1.71
C LEU A 235 -15.67 -14.79 1.79
N ALA A 236 -16.00 -16.05 1.46
CA ALA A 236 -17.37 -16.55 1.50
C ALA A 236 -17.99 -16.47 2.91
N GLU A 237 -17.18 -16.70 3.94
CA GLU A 237 -17.59 -16.53 5.34
C GLU A 237 -17.79 -15.07 5.70
N ALA A 238 -16.81 -14.21 5.38
CA ALA A 238 -16.87 -12.78 5.67
C ALA A 238 -18.01 -12.08 4.93
N ALA A 239 -18.29 -12.48 3.68
CA ALA A 239 -19.35 -11.93 2.83
C ALA A 239 -20.76 -12.12 3.41
N ARG A 240 -20.94 -13.04 4.36
CA ARG A 240 -22.22 -13.23 5.08
C ARG A 240 -22.47 -12.14 6.13
N ASN A 241 -21.44 -11.34 6.49
CA ASN A 241 -21.52 -10.32 7.52
C ASN A 241 -21.64 -8.93 6.88
N ARG A 242 -22.64 -8.15 7.28
CA ARG A 242 -22.86 -6.77 6.80
C ARG A 242 -21.68 -5.85 7.04
N VAL A 243 -20.94 -6.05 8.14
CA VAL A 243 -19.75 -5.24 8.47
C VAL A 243 -18.68 -5.38 7.41
N PHE A 244 -18.50 -6.60 6.83
CA PHE A 244 -17.57 -6.81 5.74
C PHE A 244 -17.88 -5.89 4.55
N TRP A 245 -19.13 -5.83 4.11
CA TRP A 245 -19.54 -5.03 2.95
C TRP A 245 -19.44 -3.53 3.20
N VAL A 246 -19.72 -3.08 4.43
CA VAL A 246 -19.51 -1.67 4.79
C VAL A 246 -18.03 -1.32 4.77
N LEU A 247 -17.16 -2.14 5.38
CA LEU A 247 -15.71 -1.91 5.37
C LEU A 247 -15.14 -2.02 3.95
N ALA A 248 -15.55 -3.02 3.17
CA ALA A 248 -15.10 -3.19 1.78
C ALA A 248 -15.59 -2.03 0.89
N GLY A 249 -16.84 -1.59 1.04
CA GLY A 249 -17.41 -0.49 0.26
C GLY A 249 -16.78 0.86 0.60
N THR A 250 -16.59 1.16 1.89
CA THR A 250 -15.92 2.41 2.30
C THR A 250 -14.45 2.39 1.90
N PHE A 251 -13.78 1.24 1.96
CA PHE A 251 -12.40 1.11 1.55
C PHE A 251 -12.23 1.11 0.02
N PHE A 252 -13.23 0.63 -0.73
CA PHE A 252 -13.33 0.82 -2.18
C PHE A 252 -13.34 2.32 -2.52
N ILE A 253 -14.17 3.12 -1.84
CA ILE A 253 -14.23 4.57 -2.03
C ILE A 253 -12.90 5.25 -1.61
N CYS A 254 -12.23 4.72 -0.58
CA CYS A 254 -10.89 5.17 -0.22
C CYS A 254 -9.92 5.02 -1.41
N GLY A 255 -9.85 3.83 -2.00
CA GLY A 255 -8.99 3.57 -3.16
C GLY A 255 -9.35 4.43 -4.37
N LEU A 256 -10.66 4.59 -4.61
CA LEU A 256 -11.19 5.44 -5.66
C LEU A 256 -10.67 6.88 -5.53
N SER A 257 -10.78 7.46 -4.35
CA SER A 257 -10.40 8.86 -4.09
C SER A 257 -8.88 9.06 -4.00
N THR A 258 -8.13 8.12 -3.41
CA THR A 258 -6.69 8.25 -3.20
C THR A 258 -5.88 7.77 -4.40
N ASN A 259 -5.65 6.46 -4.52
CA ASN A 259 -4.74 5.89 -5.51
C ASN A 259 -5.26 6.06 -6.94
N GLY A 260 -6.58 5.85 -7.13
CA GLY A 260 -7.19 5.91 -8.46
C GLY A 260 -7.26 7.33 -9.01
N LEU A 261 -7.75 8.27 -8.22
CA LEU A 261 -7.94 9.66 -8.67
C LEU A 261 -6.70 10.51 -8.41
N ILE A 262 -6.36 10.77 -7.15
CA ILE A 262 -5.31 11.75 -6.84
C ILE A 262 -3.91 11.23 -7.20
N GLN A 263 -3.50 10.06 -6.77
CA GLN A 263 -2.17 9.55 -7.08
C GLN A 263 -1.93 9.41 -8.60
N THR A 264 -2.95 9.01 -9.35
CA THR A 264 -2.83 8.76 -10.79
C THR A 264 -2.92 10.03 -11.61
N HIS A 265 -3.86 10.93 -11.29
CA HIS A 265 -4.22 12.04 -12.18
C HIS A 265 -3.82 13.43 -11.68
N PHE A 266 -3.35 13.58 -10.43
CA PHE A 266 -3.10 14.89 -9.83
C PHE A 266 -2.07 15.72 -10.60
N ILE A 267 -0.99 15.11 -11.09
CA ILE A 267 0.03 15.83 -11.87
C ILE A 267 -0.57 16.30 -13.20
N SER A 268 -1.38 15.48 -13.85
CA SER A 268 -2.09 15.85 -15.07
C SER A 268 -3.13 16.95 -14.83
N LEU A 269 -3.90 16.85 -13.73
CA LEU A 269 -4.85 17.87 -13.27
C LEU A 269 -4.16 19.23 -13.05
N CYS A 270 -3.02 19.23 -12.36
CA CYS A 270 -2.22 20.44 -12.15
C CYS A 270 -1.68 21.00 -13.46
N GLY A 271 -1.28 20.12 -14.38
CA GLY A 271 -0.83 20.51 -15.72
C GLY A 271 -1.91 21.17 -16.54
N ASP A 272 -3.17 20.71 -16.45
CA ASP A 272 -4.32 21.34 -17.07
C ASP A 272 -4.59 22.77 -16.54
N ALA A 273 -4.22 23.03 -15.28
CA ALA A 273 -4.30 24.33 -14.64
C ALA A 273 -3.02 25.19 -14.79
N GLY A 274 -2.03 24.74 -15.59
CA GLY A 274 -0.80 25.46 -15.87
C GLY A 274 0.33 25.27 -14.83
N LEU A 275 0.16 24.42 -13.82
CA LEU A 275 1.24 24.10 -12.87
C LEU A 275 2.14 23.02 -13.45
N GLY A 276 3.46 23.27 -13.49
CA GLY A 276 4.44 22.35 -14.04
C GLY A 276 4.52 21.00 -13.28
N PRO A 277 5.09 19.96 -13.93
CA PRO A 277 5.11 18.61 -13.36
C PRO A 277 5.92 18.47 -12.07
N VAL A 278 7.05 19.18 -11.94
CA VAL A 278 7.89 19.15 -10.73
C VAL A 278 7.20 19.77 -9.52
N PRO A 279 6.61 20.99 -9.59
CA PRO A 279 5.79 21.52 -8.51
C PRO A 279 4.61 20.62 -8.14
N ALA A 280 3.88 20.07 -9.12
CA ALA A 280 2.76 19.15 -8.88
C ALA A 280 3.21 17.86 -8.15
N ALA A 281 4.32 17.26 -8.58
CA ALA A 281 4.92 16.10 -7.92
C ALA A 281 5.39 16.43 -6.49
N SER A 282 5.87 17.66 -6.26
CA SER A 282 6.26 18.12 -4.93
C SER A 282 5.07 18.25 -3.98
N VAL A 283 3.89 18.68 -4.48
CA VAL A 283 2.65 18.67 -3.71
C VAL A 283 2.25 17.24 -3.32
N LEU A 284 2.33 16.28 -4.24
CA LEU A 284 2.08 14.86 -3.92
C LEU A 284 3.08 14.30 -2.89
N ALA A 285 4.36 14.68 -3.01
CA ALA A 285 5.37 14.30 -2.03
C ALA A 285 5.04 14.90 -0.65
N MET A 286 4.62 16.16 -0.60
CA MET A 286 4.17 16.80 0.64
C MET A 286 2.96 16.10 1.26
N MET A 287 1.99 15.63 0.45
CA MET A 287 0.90 14.77 0.95
C MET A 287 1.46 13.50 1.60
N GLY A 288 2.49 12.86 1.01
CA GLY A 288 3.15 11.69 1.59
C GLY A 288 3.83 11.98 2.94
N ALA A 289 4.41 13.18 3.12
CA ALA A 289 4.99 13.60 4.39
C ALA A 289 3.90 13.76 5.48
N PHE A 290 2.80 14.39 5.15
CA PHE A 290 1.66 14.52 6.07
C PHE A 290 0.95 13.19 6.34
N ASP A 291 0.90 12.28 5.37
CA ASP A 291 0.37 10.93 5.54
C ASP A 291 1.11 10.15 6.64
N LEU A 292 2.44 10.27 6.68
CA LEU A 292 3.23 9.63 7.73
C LEU A 292 2.77 10.08 9.13
N VAL A 293 2.57 11.40 9.31
CA VAL A 293 2.06 11.97 10.57
C VAL A 293 0.62 11.53 10.85
N GLY A 294 -0.24 11.62 9.84
CA GLY A 294 -1.65 11.29 9.93
C GLY A 294 -1.90 9.83 10.27
N THR A 295 -1.16 8.92 9.63
CA THR A 295 -1.27 7.48 9.87
C THR A 295 -0.81 7.07 11.27
N ILE A 296 0.29 7.65 11.78
CA ILE A 296 0.75 7.43 13.15
C ILE A 296 -0.28 7.96 14.15
N ALA A 297 -0.76 9.18 13.95
CA ALA A 297 -1.78 9.80 14.79
C ALA A 297 -3.08 8.98 14.78
N SER A 298 -3.52 8.51 13.62
CA SER A 298 -4.71 7.66 13.48
C SER A 298 -4.56 6.33 14.22
N GLY A 299 -3.39 5.70 14.17
CA GLY A 299 -3.10 4.50 14.96
C GLY A 299 -3.29 4.75 16.45
N TRP A 300 -2.73 5.85 16.99
CA TRP A 300 -2.86 6.25 18.38
C TRP A 300 -4.32 6.61 18.76
N LEU A 301 -5.03 7.32 17.89
CA LEU A 301 -6.45 7.66 18.09
C LEU A 301 -7.33 6.41 18.05
N SER A 302 -7.04 5.47 17.16
CA SER A 302 -7.77 4.21 17.00
C SER A 302 -7.71 3.32 18.24
N ASP A 303 -6.68 3.48 19.09
CA ASP A 303 -6.56 2.78 20.37
C ASP A 303 -7.48 3.38 21.47
N ARG A 304 -7.86 4.65 21.35
CA ARG A 304 -8.53 5.43 22.41
C ARG A 304 -9.94 5.83 22.09
N TYR A 305 -10.28 5.96 20.82
CA TYR A 305 -11.56 6.48 20.39
C TYR A 305 -12.37 5.46 19.58
N ASP A 306 -13.66 5.72 19.39
CA ASP A 306 -14.54 4.90 18.56
C ASP A 306 -14.11 4.97 17.10
N ASN A 307 -13.65 3.83 16.56
CA ASN A 307 -13.13 3.72 15.21
C ASN A 307 -14.15 4.10 14.12
N ARG A 308 -15.45 4.01 14.40
CA ARG A 308 -16.51 4.47 13.50
C ARG A 308 -16.53 5.99 13.39
N LYS A 309 -16.36 6.70 14.51
CA LYS A 309 -16.27 8.17 14.53
C LYS A 309 -15.03 8.65 13.79
N LEU A 310 -13.91 7.97 13.96
CA LEU A 310 -12.67 8.30 13.25
C LEU A 310 -12.87 8.16 11.74
N LEU A 311 -13.40 7.03 11.28
CA LEU A 311 -13.66 6.81 9.85
C LEU A 311 -14.69 7.82 9.30
N PHE A 312 -15.75 8.16 10.06
CA PHE A 312 -16.71 9.18 9.66
C PHE A 312 -16.02 10.54 9.42
N ILE A 313 -15.14 10.95 10.34
CA ILE A 313 -14.40 12.23 10.24
C ILE A 313 -13.45 12.17 9.04
N TYR A 314 -12.67 11.10 8.89
CA TYR A 314 -11.69 10.97 7.80
C TYR A 314 -12.38 11.00 6.44
N TYR A 315 -13.37 10.16 6.20
CA TYR A 315 -14.09 10.18 4.92
C TYR A 315 -14.84 11.50 4.69
N GLY A 316 -15.39 12.12 5.73
CA GLY A 316 -16.06 13.42 5.65
C GLY A 316 -15.10 14.53 5.21
N LEU A 317 -13.95 14.66 5.89
CA LEU A 317 -12.94 15.67 5.56
C LEU A 317 -12.34 15.44 4.17
N ARG A 318 -12.06 14.19 3.80
CA ARG A 318 -11.60 13.84 2.45
C ARG A 318 -12.60 14.24 1.38
N GLY A 319 -13.90 13.94 1.60
CA GLY A 319 -14.96 14.33 0.67
C GLY A 319 -15.04 15.83 0.48
N LEU A 320 -15.02 16.60 1.57
CA LEU A 320 -15.01 18.06 1.52
C LEU A 320 -13.77 18.61 0.83
N SER A 321 -12.58 18.05 1.07
CA SER A 321 -11.32 18.46 0.42
C SER A 321 -11.40 18.26 -1.10
N LEU A 322 -11.95 17.14 -1.56
CA LEU A 322 -12.11 16.86 -3.00
C LEU A 322 -13.13 17.77 -3.67
N LEU A 323 -14.24 18.07 -2.98
CA LEU A 323 -15.25 19.03 -3.49
C LEU A 323 -14.72 20.45 -3.57
N TRP A 324 -13.79 20.80 -2.69
CA TRP A 324 -13.16 22.12 -2.65
C TRP A 324 -12.01 22.26 -3.66
N LEU A 325 -11.30 21.18 -3.99
CA LEU A 325 -10.10 21.22 -4.85
C LEU A 325 -10.30 21.96 -6.18
N PRO A 326 -11.41 21.80 -6.94
CA PRO A 326 -11.62 22.53 -8.19
C PRO A 326 -11.67 24.07 -8.04
N TYR A 327 -11.93 24.56 -6.84
CA TYR A 327 -12.02 26.00 -6.52
C TYR A 327 -10.74 26.55 -5.89
N SER A 328 -9.72 25.70 -5.68
CA SER A 328 -8.44 26.13 -5.13
C SER A 328 -7.58 26.81 -6.22
N GLU A 329 -6.64 27.65 -5.78
CA GLU A 329 -5.60 28.13 -6.66
C GLU A 329 -4.58 27.02 -6.92
N PHE A 330 -4.34 26.70 -8.22
CA PHE A 330 -3.37 25.70 -8.63
C PHE A 330 -1.94 26.28 -8.65
N THR A 331 -1.51 26.76 -7.51
CA THR A 331 -0.14 27.18 -7.24
C THR A 331 0.47 26.26 -6.18
N LEU A 332 1.79 26.20 -6.07
CA LEU A 332 2.45 25.42 -5.03
C LEU A 332 1.95 25.83 -3.63
N TYR A 333 1.78 27.12 -3.40
CA TYR A 333 1.29 27.65 -2.12
C TYR A 333 -0.19 27.34 -1.89
N GLY A 334 -1.06 27.60 -2.88
CA GLY A 334 -2.51 27.35 -2.77
C GLY A 334 -2.82 25.86 -2.52
N LEU A 335 -2.07 24.96 -3.17
CA LEU A 335 -2.24 23.52 -2.98
C LEU A 335 -1.60 22.98 -1.69
N SER A 336 -0.76 23.75 -0.99
CA SER A 336 -0.14 23.29 0.26
C SER A 336 -1.16 22.98 1.36
N VAL A 337 -2.24 23.76 1.45
CA VAL A 337 -3.33 23.56 2.40
C VAL A 337 -4.07 22.24 2.07
N PHE A 338 -4.39 22.04 0.78
CA PHE A 338 -4.98 20.78 0.31
C PHE A 338 -4.06 19.60 0.62
N ALA A 339 -2.77 19.71 0.32
CA ALA A 339 -1.78 18.66 0.58
C ALA A 339 -1.70 18.29 2.05
N MET A 340 -1.76 19.27 2.96
CA MET A 340 -1.76 19.03 4.40
C MET A 340 -2.99 18.24 4.83
N PHE A 341 -4.20 18.72 4.55
CA PHE A 341 -5.42 18.06 5.01
C PHE A 341 -5.62 16.71 4.34
N TYR A 342 -5.44 16.64 3.04
CA TYR A 342 -5.61 15.40 2.28
C TYR A 342 -4.55 14.36 2.62
N GLY A 343 -3.29 14.80 2.84
CA GLY A 343 -2.18 13.96 3.24
C GLY A 343 -2.38 13.36 4.63
N LEU A 344 -2.76 14.16 5.63
CA LEU A 344 -3.07 13.67 6.99
C LEU A 344 -4.12 12.55 7.00
N ASP A 345 -4.98 12.51 6.00
CA ASP A 345 -6.05 11.52 5.89
C ASP A 345 -5.72 10.37 4.92
N TRP A 346 -4.63 10.42 4.15
CA TRP A 346 -4.38 9.50 3.02
C TRP A 346 -4.50 8.03 3.41
N ILE A 347 -3.70 7.55 4.37
CA ILE A 347 -3.73 6.17 4.91
C ILE A 347 -4.38 6.10 6.30
N ALA A 348 -4.78 7.23 6.88
CA ALA A 348 -5.33 7.29 8.24
C ALA A 348 -6.59 6.42 8.43
N THR A 349 -7.30 6.04 7.36
CA THR A 349 -8.44 5.12 7.40
C THR A 349 -8.05 3.67 7.66
N VAL A 350 -6.76 3.28 7.49
CA VAL A 350 -6.30 1.89 7.64
C VAL A 350 -6.37 1.39 9.09
N PRO A 351 -5.79 2.07 10.11
CA PRO A 351 -5.81 1.57 11.49
C PRO A 351 -7.22 1.30 12.03
N PRO A 352 -8.20 2.22 11.91
CA PRO A 352 -9.55 1.96 12.41
C PRO A 352 -10.26 0.86 11.61
N THR A 353 -10.02 0.73 10.30
CA THR A 353 -10.59 -0.35 9.48
C THR A 353 -10.07 -1.72 9.93
N VAL A 354 -8.75 -1.86 10.14
CA VAL A 354 -8.13 -3.10 10.63
C VAL A 354 -8.68 -3.49 12.00
N ARG A 355 -8.87 -2.51 12.90
CA ARG A 355 -9.44 -2.77 14.22
C ARG A 355 -10.89 -3.23 14.17
N LEU A 356 -11.72 -2.59 13.35
CA LEU A 356 -13.12 -3.01 13.17
C LEU A 356 -13.21 -4.41 12.54
N ALA A 357 -12.34 -4.71 11.57
CA ALA A 357 -12.23 -6.06 11.01
C ALA A 357 -11.80 -7.08 12.08
N GLY A 358 -10.79 -6.76 12.90
CA GLY A 358 -10.33 -7.61 13.99
C GLY A 358 -11.38 -7.85 15.07
N ALA A 359 -12.12 -6.82 15.44
CA ALA A 359 -13.21 -6.91 16.42
C ALA A 359 -14.40 -7.74 15.90
N THR A 360 -14.64 -7.73 14.59
CA THR A 360 -15.79 -8.43 13.98
C THR A 360 -15.49 -9.88 13.62
N PHE A 361 -14.29 -10.16 13.06
CA PHE A 361 -13.95 -11.47 12.50
C PHE A 361 -12.95 -12.28 13.33
N GLY A 362 -12.49 -11.71 14.45
CA GLY A 362 -11.47 -12.33 15.31
C GLY A 362 -10.05 -12.16 14.79
N LYS A 363 -9.08 -12.21 15.69
CA LYS A 363 -7.66 -11.91 15.40
C LYS A 363 -7.05 -12.86 14.35
N GLU A 364 -7.48 -14.13 14.35
CA GLU A 364 -6.93 -15.16 13.44
C GLU A 364 -7.31 -14.92 11.98
N LYS A 365 -8.54 -14.47 11.71
CA LYS A 365 -9.06 -14.24 10.36
C LYS A 365 -8.88 -12.80 9.88
N ALA A 366 -8.69 -11.87 10.79
CA ALA A 366 -8.65 -10.42 10.50
C ALA A 366 -7.68 -10.05 9.38
N GLY A 367 -6.51 -10.66 9.34
CA GLY A 367 -5.50 -10.38 8.30
C GLY A 367 -5.96 -10.75 6.89
N MET A 368 -6.58 -11.93 6.72
CA MET A 368 -7.10 -12.35 5.41
C MET A 368 -8.37 -11.59 5.01
N VAL A 369 -9.25 -11.30 5.99
CA VAL A 369 -10.44 -10.45 5.73
C VAL A 369 -10.00 -9.06 5.31
N PHE A 370 -9.01 -8.47 5.99
CA PHE A 370 -8.44 -7.18 5.59
C PHE A 370 -7.77 -7.24 4.22
N GLY A 371 -7.14 -8.36 3.86
CA GLY A 371 -6.61 -8.58 2.51
C GLY A 371 -7.69 -8.42 1.42
N TRP A 372 -8.91 -8.94 1.64
CA TRP A 372 -10.04 -8.75 0.73
C TRP A 372 -10.63 -7.33 0.77
N ILE A 373 -10.66 -6.68 1.95
CA ILE A 373 -11.02 -5.26 2.07
C ILE A 373 -10.01 -4.40 1.30
N PHE A 374 -8.72 -4.72 1.38
CA PHE A 374 -7.69 -4.06 0.59
C PHE A 374 -7.80 -4.35 -0.92
N ALA A 375 -8.21 -5.56 -1.31
CA ALA A 375 -8.53 -5.86 -2.70
C ALA A 375 -9.69 -4.97 -3.20
N ALA A 376 -10.73 -4.75 -2.41
CA ALA A 376 -11.80 -3.82 -2.74
C ALA A 376 -11.28 -2.38 -2.90
N HIS A 377 -10.35 -1.92 -2.05
CA HIS A 377 -9.68 -0.63 -2.18
C HIS A 377 -8.98 -0.49 -3.54
N GLN A 378 -8.22 -1.49 -3.94
CA GLN A 378 -7.50 -1.45 -5.21
C GLN A 378 -8.43 -1.56 -6.42
N LEU A 379 -9.56 -2.26 -6.31
CA LEU A 379 -10.61 -2.25 -7.33
C LEU A 379 -11.24 -0.86 -7.45
N GLY A 380 -11.48 -0.17 -6.33
CA GLY A 380 -11.90 1.25 -6.34
C GLY A 380 -10.88 2.16 -7.03
N ALA A 381 -9.60 1.94 -6.76
CA ALA A 381 -8.52 2.65 -7.44
C ALA A 381 -8.51 2.37 -8.95
N ALA A 382 -8.74 1.12 -9.37
CA ALA A 382 -8.83 0.74 -10.78
C ALA A 382 -10.01 1.47 -11.48
N VAL A 383 -11.18 1.48 -10.84
CA VAL A 383 -12.37 2.16 -11.37
C VAL A 383 -12.12 3.66 -11.54
N ALA A 384 -11.51 4.31 -10.54
CA ALA A 384 -11.25 5.76 -10.64
C ALA A 384 -10.11 6.10 -11.58
N ALA A 385 -9.05 5.28 -11.64
CA ALA A 385 -7.97 5.49 -12.60
C ALA A 385 -8.51 5.51 -14.04
N TYR A 386 -9.28 4.49 -14.41
CA TYR A 386 -9.92 4.44 -15.72
C TYR A 386 -11.00 5.53 -15.89
N GLY A 387 -11.91 5.64 -14.93
CA GLY A 387 -13.07 6.54 -15.01
C GLY A 387 -12.68 8.02 -15.09
N ALA A 388 -11.69 8.46 -14.29
CA ALA A 388 -11.19 9.83 -14.37
C ALA A 388 -10.43 10.09 -15.67
N GLY A 389 -9.68 9.10 -16.18
CA GLY A 389 -9.06 9.16 -17.51
C GLY A 389 -10.09 9.36 -18.62
N ARG A 390 -11.17 8.56 -18.60
CA ARG A 390 -12.29 8.68 -19.55
C ARG A 390 -13.00 10.04 -19.46
N VAL A 391 -13.30 10.50 -18.24
CA VAL A 391 -13.90 11.83 -18.02
C VAL A 391 -13.02 12.93 -18.62
N ARG A 392 -11.70 12.85 -18.36
CA ARG A 392 -10.75 13.82 -18.90
C ARG A 392 -10.68 13.78 -20.44
N THR A 393 -10.70 12.60 -21.05
CA THR A 393 -10.68 12.44 -22.52
C THR A 393 -11.94 13.01 -23.15
N LEU A 394 -13.13 12.74 -22.56
CA LEU A 394 -14.40 13.17 -23.14
C LEU A 394 -14.76 14.63 -22.84
N LEU A 395 -14.49 15.11 -21.63
CA LEU A 395 -14.95 16.41 -21.15
C LEU A 395 -13.83 17.44 -21.01
N LEU A 396 -12.58 17.06 -21.30
CA LEU A 396 -11.39 17.91 -21.21
C LEU A 396 -11.17 18.53 -19.81
N THR A 397 -11.77 17.93 -18.77
CA THR A 397 -11.66 18.36 -17.37
C THR A 397 -11.77 17.18 -16.41
N TYR A 398 -11.16 17.30 -15.23
CA TYR A 398 -11.29 16.32 -14.14
C TYR A 398 -12.41 16.66 -13.14
N ASN A 399 -13.03 17.83 -13.22
CA ASN A 399 -13.99 18.31 -12.23
C ASN A 399 -15.13 17.33 -11.92
N PRO A 400 -15.79 16.69 -12.92
CA PRO A 400 -16.83 15.71 -12.62
C PRO A 400 -16.33 14.51 -11.83
N ALA A 401 -15.10 14.05 -12.08
CA ALA A 401 -14.50 12.95 -11.35
C ALA A 401 -14.18 13.34 -9.91
N LEU A 402 -13.70 14.57 -9.66
CA LEU A 402 -13.46 15.12 -8.32
C LEU A 402 -14.76 15.23 -7.53
N PHE A 403 -15.82 15.78 -8.12
CA PHE A 403 -17.13 15.90 -7.46
C PHE A 403 -17.74 14.53 -7.18
N ALA A 404 -17.66 13.57 -8.10
CA ALA A 404 -18.15 12.21 -7.88
C ALA A 404 -17.38 11.51 -6.75
N ALA A 405 -16.05 11.63 -6.70
CA ALA A 405 -15.22 11.06 -5.65
C ALA A 405 -15.49 11.73 -4.29
N GLY A 406 -15.65 13.06 -4.26
CA GLY A 406 -16.01 13.80 -3.05
C GLY A 406 -17.36 13.37 -2.49
N ALA A 407 -18.39 13.28 -3.33
CA ALA A 407 -19.72 12.81 -2.95
C ALA A 407 -19.69 11.34 -2.47
N ALA A 408 -18.91 10.47 -3.15
CA ALA A 408 -18.72 9.08 -2.71
C ALA A 408 -18.07 9.00 -1.31
N CYS A 409 -17.07 9.86 -1.01
CA CYS A 409 -16.47 9.91 0.32
C CYS A 409 -17.48 10.34 1.41
N LEU A 410 -18.36 11.31 1.13
CA LEU A 410 -19.44 11.69 2.06
C LEU A 410 -20.42 10.53 2.25
N LEU A 411 -20.75 9.80 1.20
CA LEU A 411 -21.54 8.57 1.30
C LEU A 411 -20.83 7.52 2.15
N ALA A 412 -19.52 7.30 1.97
CA ALA A 412 -18.73 6.40 2.79
C ALA A 412 -18.75 6.79 4.27
N ALA A 413 -18.63 8.09 4.57
CA ALA A 413 -18.79 8.60 5.94
C ALA A 413 -20.14 8.19 6.54
N ALA A 414 -21.24 8.39 5.80
CA ALA A 414 -22.57 8.00 6.25
C ALA A 414 -22.71 6.47 6.43
N MET A 415 -22.16 5.67 5.51
CA MET A 415 -22.22 4.21 5.58
C MET A 415 -21.61 3.63 6.85
N ILE A 416 -20.59 4.27 7.43
CA ILE A 416 -19.92 3.78 8.65
C ILE A 416 -20.91 3.60 9.81
N TRP A 417 -21.97 4.41 9.89
CA TRP A 417 -22.96 4.32 10.96
C TRP A 417 -23.86 3.07 10.87
N ILE A 418 -23.83 2.33 9.77
CA ILE A 418 -24.48 1.02 9.66
C ILE A 418 -23.80 -0.01 10.58
N ILE A 419 -22.51 0.17 10.88
CA ILE A 419 -21.77 -0.69 11.81
C ILE A 419 -22.26 -0.38 13.24
N ARG A 420 -22.90 -1.35 13.89
CA ARG A 420 -23.32 -1.21 15.29
C ARG A 420 -22.08 -1.13 16.20
N LYS A 421 -22.20 -0.35 17.27
CA LYS A 421 -21.15 -0.32 18.30
C LYS A 421 -20.98 -1.74 18.87
N PRO A 422 -19.75 -2.32 18.90
CA PRO A 422 -19.54 -3.56 19.61
C PRO A 422 -20.06 -3.39 21.05
N ALA A 423 -20.85 -4.35 21.54
CA ALA A 423 -21.23 -4.36 22.96
C ALA A 423 -19.91 -4.29 23.77
N ALA A 424 -19.85 -3.36 24.73
CA ALA A 424 -18.70 -3.31 25.62
C ALA A 424 -18.52 -4.73 26.17
N ALA A 425 -17.33 -5.33 25.95
CA ALA A 425 -17.03 -6.61 26.57
C ALA A 425 -17.29 -6.43 28.05
N SER A 426 -18.28 -7.13 28.56
CA SER A 426 -18.61 -7.11 30.00
C SER A 426 -17.28 -7.32 30.72
N ALA A 427 -16.89 -6.33 31.51
CA ALA A 427 -15.68 -6.41 32.32
C ALA A 427 -15.74 -7.76 33.06
N VAL A 428 -14.74 -8.62 32.79
CA VAL A 428 -14.57 -9.84 33.57
C VAL A 428 -14.49 -9.37 35.02
N PRO A 429 -15.39 -9.80 35.89
CA PRO A 429 -15.33 -9.39 37.28
C PRO A 429 -13.94 -9.81 37.84
N PRO A 430 -13.30 -8.96 38.65
CA PRO A 430 -12.00 -9.29 39.21
C PRO A 430 -12.13 -10.63 39.93
N VAL A 431 -11.27 -11.58 39.56
CA VAL A 431 -11.14 -12.86 40.25
C VAL A 431 -10.86 -12.51 41.70
N GLN A 432 -11.86 -12.78 42.58
CA GLN A 432 -11.69 -12.65 44.00
C GLN A 432 -10.55 -13.58 44.39
N ALA A 433 -9.41 -13.01 44.78
CA ALA A 433 -8.35 -13.74 45.44
C ALA A 433 -8.96 -14.36 46.72
N LYS A 434 -9.19 -15.67 46.68
CA LYS A 434 -9.48 -16.40 47.93
C LYS A 434 -8.26 -16.23 48.84
N ALA A 435 -8.45 -15.45 49.88
CA ALA A 435 -7.55 -15.46 51.02
C ALA A 435 -7.56 -16.90 51.62
N ALA A 436 -6.39 -17.54 51.66
CA ALA A 436 -6.09 -18.69 52.47
C ALA A 436 -4.87 -18.33 53.31
#